data_4eac3a2abd6e92b02c44e58801a2d154
#
_entry.id   4eac3a2abd6e92b02c44e58801a2d154
#
_cell.length_a   1.000
_cell.length_b   1.000
_cell.length_c   1.000
_cell.angle_alpha   90.00
_cell.angle_beta   90.00
_cell.angle_gamma   90.00
#
_symmetry.space_group_name_H-M   'P 1'
#
loop_
_entity.id
_entity.type
_entity.pdbx_description
1 polymer ?
#
loop_
_entity_poly.entity_id
_entity_poly.type
_entity_poly.pdbx_seq_one_letter_code
_entity_poly.pdbx_strand_id
1 'polypeptide(L)'
;MTLRRVARALIVLPLAGISAFAVIGAAQAPAGPAAAGDPLIAGFKSTYAASVSDAVEIVTGKNGTMRSDMKLMAGTNMVGRAVTSLAKPAPAAQATATLAVKHSVEIIDEAKPGEVGVIVMEGTLDIAAMGNLMATAAVERGMAGMVLDGAIRDMWDIRRMGLTVYARAKSPRTAVGHYATVAKNIPVECGGVTVRPGDILVADEDGVVVVPQERASEVLKEAQSIDSRESGMYPFIRQFKSLQEAIKKFNRI
;
A
#
# COMPACT_ATOMS: atom_id res chain seq x y z
N MET A 1 9.79 -78.88 -41.34
CA MET A 1 8.59 -78.11 -41.75
C MET A 1 7.63 -78.15 -40.57
N THR A 2 7.62 -77.16 -39.77
CA THR A 2 6.80 -77.12 -38.52
C THR A 2 6.06 -75.73 -38.43
N LEU A 3 4.74 -75.77 -38.69
CA LEU A 3 3.88 -74.64 -38.59
C LEU A 3 3.75 -74.19 -37.12
N ARG A 4 4.10 -72.93 -36.84
CA ARG A 4 3.80 -72.27 -35.56
C ARG A 4 2.43 -71.55 -35.67
N ARG A 5 1.49 -71.97 -34.80
CA ARG A 5 0.20 -71.34 -34.58
C ARG A 5 0.40 -70.02 -33.80
N VAL A 6 -0.11 -68.93 -34.35
CA VAL A 6 -0.18 -67.66 -33.67
C VAL A 6 -1.49 -67.58 -32.89
N ALA A 7 -1.41 -67.54 -31.56
CA ALA A 7 -2.56 -67.29 -30.68
C ALA A 7 -2.86 -65.77 -30.67
N ARG A 8 -4.08 -65.39 -31.00
CA ARG A 8 -4.62 -64.02 -30.83
C ARG A 8 -5.12 -63.90 -29.39
N ALA A 9 -4.48 -63.03 -28.64
CA ALA A 9 -4.97 -62.60 -27.30
C ALA A 9 -6.00 -61.49 -27.50
N LEU A 10 -7.23 -61.71 -27.01
CA LEU A 10 -8.23 -60.67 -26.88
C LEU A 10 -7.85 -59.79 -25.67
N ILE A 11 -7.62 -58.50 -25.94
CA ILE A 11 -7.46 -57.47 -24.87
C ILE A 11 -8.87 -56.94 -24.57
N VAL A 12 -9.37 -57.25 -23.37
CA VAL A 12 -10.57 -56.60 -22.80
C VAL A 12 -10.14 -55.36 -22.10
N LEU A 13 -10.56 -54.17 -22.61
CA LEU A 13 -10.39 -52.91 -21.93
C LEU A 13 -11.48 -52.76 -20.85
N PRO A 14 -11.16 -52.34 -19.62
CA PRO A 14 -12.18 -51.96 -18.64
C PRO A 14 -12.73 -50.54 -18.99
N LEU A 15 -14.05 -50.42 -19.00
CA LEU A 15 -14.76 -49.14 -19.04
C LEU A 15 -14.41 -48.39 -17.75
N ALA A 16 -13.68 -47.29 -17.86
CA ALA A 16 -13.51 -46.34 -16.74
C ALA A 16 -14.81 -45.51 -16.59
N GLY A 17 -15.48 -45.69 -15.46
CA GLY A 17 -16.63 -44.89 -15.07
C GLY A 17 -16.23 -43.43 -14.84
N ILE A 18 -16.83 -42.51 -15.57
CA ILE A 18 -16.71 -41.07 -15.38
C ILE A 18 -17.57 -40.70 -14.15
N SER A 19 -16.94 -40.53 -12.98
CA SER A 19 -17.59 -39.95 -11.81
C SER A 19 -17.73 -38.43 -12.04
N ALA A 20 -18.97 -37.97 -12.27
CA ALA A 20 -19.30 -36.57 -12.32
C ALA A 20 -19.16 -35.99 -10.90
N PHE A 21 -18.11 -35.20 -10.65
CA PHE A 21 -18.04 -34.36 -9.47
C PHE A 21 -19.04 -33.21 -9.62
N ALA A 22 -20.14 -33.26 -8.89
CA ALA A 22 -21.03 -32.13 -8.72
C ALA A 22 -20.30 -31.05 -7.93
N VAL A 23 -19.93 -29.94 -8.60
CA VAL A 23 -19.49 -28.73 -7.93
C VAL A 23 -20.70 -28.12 -7.24
N ILE A 24 -20.83 -28.36 -5.94
CA ILE A 24 -21.78 -27.65 -5.09
C ILE A 24 -21.26 -26.22 -4.99
N GLY A 25 -21.86 -25.33 -5.78
CA GLY A 25 -21.63 -23.88 -5.64
C GLY A 25 -22.02 -23.46 -4.22
N ALA A 26 -21.05 -23.12 -3.40
CA ALA A 26 -21.31 -22.46 -2.13
C ALA A 26 -21.98 -21.11 -2.44
N ALA A 27 -23.28 -21.02 -2.14
CA ALA A 27 -23.99 -19.75 -2.17
C ALA A 27 -23.29 -18.81 -1.18
N GLN A 28 -22.67 -17.75 -1.71
CA GLN A 28 -22.15 -16.66 -0.89
C GLN A 28 -23.31 -16.05 -0.11
N ALA A 29 -23.20 -16.08 1.22
CA ALA A 29 -24.14 -15.36 2.07
C ALA A 29 -24.15 -13.88 1.65
N PRO A 30 -25.32 -13.20 1.66
CA PRO A 30 -25.39 -11.79 1.33
C PRO A 30 -24.46 -11.02 2.27
N ALA A 31 -23.56 -10.21 1.70
CA ALA A 31 -22.71 -9.32 2.45
C ALA A 31 -23.61 -8.48 3.38
N GLY A 32 -23.37 -8.59 4.68
CA GLY A 32 -24.04 -7.71 5.66
C GLY A 32 -23.77 -6.24 5.30
N PRO A 33 -24.58 -5.28 5.82
CA PRO A 33 -24.41 -3.88 5.50
C PRO A 33 -22.95 -3.50 5.78
N ALA A 34 -22.28 -2.94 4.75
CA ALA A 34 -20.92 -2.43 4.87
C ALA A 34 -20.89 -1.52 6.08
N ALA A 35 -20.01 -1.81 7.05
CA ALA A 35 -19.77 -0.91 8.17
C ALA A 35 -19.52 0.48 7.60
N ALA A 36 -20.25 1.51 8.10
CA ALA A 36 -20.10 2.88 7.65
C ALA A 36 -18.61 3.22 7.68
N GLY A 37 -18.02 3.50 6.51
CA GLY A 37 -16.58 3.72 6.37
C GLY A 37 -16.14 4.89 7.24
N ASP A 38 -14.89 4.89 7.69
CA ASP A 38 -14.28 5.98 8.45
C ASP A 38 -14.48 7.31 7.70
N PRO A 39 -15.25 8.27 8.26
CA PRO A 39 -15.58 9.53 7.57
C PRO A 39 -14.34 10.39 7.29
N LEU A 40 -13.28 10.26 8.10
CA LEU A 40 -12.01 10.94 7.85
C LEU A 40 -11.33 10.38 6.61
N ILE A 41 -11.26 9.05 6.49
CA ILE A 41 -10.71 8.40 5.28
C ILE A 41 -11.51 8.79 4.04
N ALA A 42 -12.84 8.78 4.12
CA ALA A 42 -13.70 9.22 3.02
C ALA A 42 -13.46 10.69 2.64
N GLY A 43 -13.30 11.56 3.63
CA GLY A 43 -12.99 12.98 3.43
C GLY A 43 -11.65 13.18 2.74
N PHE A 44 -10.57 12.55 3.24
CA PHE A 44 -9.23 12.68 2.65
C PHE A 44 -9.13 12.09 1.23
N LYS A 45 -9.93 11.09 0.87
CA LYS A 45 -9.98 10.57 -0.52
C LYS A 45 -10.45 11.60 -1.54
N SER A 46 -11.07 12.70 -1.11
CA SER A 46 -11.53 13.80 -1.97
C SER A 46 -10.62 15.03 -1.93
N THR A 47 -9.47 14.95 -1.26
CA THR A 47 -8.45 16.01 -1.19
C THR A 47 -7.19 15.63 -1.96
N TYR A 48 -6.33 16.59 -2.25
CA TYR A 48 -5.01 16.39 -2.86
C TYR A 48 -3.92 16.32 -1.79
N ALA A 49 -2.87 15.52 -2.02
CA ALA A 49 -1.73 15.45 -1.10
C ALA A 49 -1.08 16.81 -0.86
N ALA A 50 -1.01 17.66 -1.88
CA ALA A 50 -0.50 19.03 -1.75
C ALA A 50 -1.30 19.86 -0.73
N SER A 51 -2.63 19.88 -0.84
CA SER A 51 -3.49 20.61 0.11
C SER A 51 -3.44 20.03 1.52
N VAL A 52 -3.28 18.71 1.61
CA VAL A 52 -3.11 18.03 2.92
C VAL A 52 -1.75 18.37 3.53
N SER A 53 -0.68 18.48 2.73
CA SER A 53 0.65 18.89 3.19
C SER A 53 0.60 20.29 3.82
N ASP A 54 0.03 21.27 3.10
CA ASP A 54 -0.15 22.64 3.60
C ASP A 54 -0.98 22.64 4.88
N ALA A 55 -2.08 21.89 4.91
CA ALA A 55 -2.96 21.83 6.06
C ALA A 55 -2.27 21.22 7.30
N VAL A 56 -1.42 20.19 7.11
CA VAL A 56 -0.63 19.63 8.22
C VAL A 56 0.31 20.70 8.80
N GLU A 57 1.02 21.44 7.96
CA GLU A 57 1.91 22.50 8.44
C GLU A 57 1.16 23.62 9.14
N ILE A 58 0.03 24.07 8.59
CA ILE A 58 -0.82 25.11 9.22
C ILE A 58 -1.34 24.66 10.57
N VAL A 59 -1.86 23.44 10.67
CA VAL A 59 -2.54 22.94 11.88
C VAL A 59 -1.54 22.50 12.96
N THR A 60 -0.41 21.91 12.56
CA THR A 60 0.53 21.28 13.51
C THR A 60 1.81 22.07 13.73
N GLY A 61 2.16 22.97 12.83
CA GLY A 61 3.45 23.66 12.80
C GLY A 61 4.62 22.75 12.41
N LYS A 62 4.36 21.57 11.84
CA LYS A 62 5.38 20.56 11.51
C LYS A 62 5.20 20.05 10.08
N ASN A 63 6.30 19.70 9.43
CA ASN A 63 6.26 19.03 8.14
C ASN A 63 5.69 17.62 8.29
N GLY A 64 4.65 17.28 7.50
CA GLY A 64 4.08 15.94 7.38
C GLY A 64 4.47 15.22 6.10
N THR A 65 5.21 15.87 5.18
CA THR A 65 5.54 15.34 3.86
C THR A 65 6.81 14.51 3.91
N MET A 66 6.75 13.28 3.41
CA MET A 66 7.92 12.41 3.29
C MET A 66 8.89 12.96 2.24
N ARG A 67 10.16 12.54 2.35
CA ARG A 67 11.22 12.95 1.41
C ARG A 67 10.81 12.73 -0.04
N SER A 68 11.30 13.59 -0.91
CA SER A 68 11.02 13.54 -2.35
C SER A 68 11.53 12.29 -3.09
N ASP A 69 12.36 11.45 -2.46
CA ASP A 69 12.78 10.15 -2.99
C ASP A 69 11.79 9.01 -2.65
N MET A 70 10.76 9.27 -1.84
CA MET A 70 9.61 8.38 -1.66
C MET A 70 8.71 8.49 -2.90
N LYS A 71 8.79 7.52 -3.80
CA LYS A 71 8.16 7.56 -5.14
C LYS A 71 7.03 6.56 -5.28
N LEU A 72 6.01 6.94 -6.02
CA LEU A 72 4.98 6.02 -6.51
C LEU A 72 5.63 4.98 -7.44
N MET A 73 5.62 3.72 -7.03
CA MET A 73 6.19 2.60 -7.79
C MET A 73 5.13 1.83 -8.57
N ALA A 74 3.92 1.74 -8.03
CA ALA A 74 2.77 1.07 -8.63
C ALA A 74 1.47 1.65 -8.09
N GLY A 75 0.37 1.45 -8.82
CA GLY A 75 -0.96 1.92 -8.41
C GLY A 75 -1.16 3.41 -8.68
N THR A 76 -1.98 4.04 -7.84
CA THR A 76 -2.39 5.45 -7.96
C THR A 76 -2.45 6.11 -6.57
N ASN A 77 -3.52 6.85 -6.29
CA ASN A 77 -3.74 7.51 -5.01
C ASN A 77 -4.01 6.50 -3.89
N MET A 78 -3.64 6.86 -2.66
CA MET A 78 -3.80 6.02 -1.49
C MET A 78 -4.17 6.87 -0.27
N VAL A 79 -5.22 6.45 0.44
CA VAL A 79 -5.60 7.01 1.75
C VAL A 79 -5.95 5.88 2.69
N GLY A 80 -5.33 5.85 3.86
CA GLY A 80 -5.62 4.83 4.87
C GLY A 80 -4.86 5.04 6.17
N ARG A 81 -5.27 4.30 7.21
CA ARG A 81 -4.59 4.33 8.51
C ARG A 81 -3.34 3.45 8.49
N ALA A 82 -2.27 3.93 9.09
CA ALA A 82 -0.98 3.26 9.14
C ALA A 82 -0.98 2.05 10.09
N VAL A 83 -0.43 0.93 9.63
CA VAL A 83 0.12 -0.16 10.43
C VAL A 83 1.62 -0.25 10.12
N THR A 84 2.47 -0.35 11.14
CA THR A 84 3.91 -0.11 10.99
C THR A 84 4.76 -1.34 11.33
N SER A 85 5.88 -1.51 10.63
CA SER A 85 6.91 -2.51 10.91
C SER A 85 8.30 -1.91 10.74
N LEU A 86 9.22 -2.28 11.65
CA LEU A 86 10.61 -1.86 11.63
C LEU A 86 11.52 -3.06 11.42
N ALA A 87 12.44 -2.96 10.47
CA ALA A 87 13.52 -3.91 10.22
C ALA A 87 14.89 -3.25 10.38
N LYS A 88 15.84 -3.98 10.96
CA LYS A 88 17.22 -3.52 11.18
C LYS A 88 18.22 -4.50 10.59
N PRO A 89 19.45 -4.04 10.27
CA PRO A 89 20.54 -4.93 9.90
C PRO A 89 20.75 -6.01 10.96
N ALA A 90 20.92 -7.25 10.54
CA ALA A 90 21.12 -8.39 11.43
C ALA A 90 22.14 -9.39 10.84
N PRO A 91 22.92 -10.08 11.70
CA PRO A 91 23.75 -11.19 11.26
C PRO A 91 22.90 -12.29 10.60
N ALA A 92 23.46 -13.03 9.63
CA ALA A 92 22.72 -14.04 8.86
C ALA A 92 22.00 -15.07 9.75
N ALA A 93 22.58 -15.46 10.89
CA ALA A 93 21.95 -16.38 11.84
C ALA A 93 20.65 -15.82 12.47
N GLN A 94 20.50 -14.49 12.53
CA GLN A 94 19.31 -13.78 13.04
C GLN A 94 18.40 -13.27 11.92
N ALA A 95 18.89 -13.27 10.69
CA ALA A 95 18.17 -12.84 9.48
C ALA A 95 17.64 -14.05 8.69
N THR A 96 17.07 -15.03 9.36
CA THR A 96 16.46 -16.22 8.73
C THR A 96 15.26 -15.81 7.86
N ALA A 97 14.80 -16.69 6.97
CA ALA A 97 13.65 -16.40 6.11
C ALA A 97 12.42 -15.94 6.89
N THR A 98 12.19 -16.49 8.08
CA THR A 98 11.07 -16.10 8.96
C THR A 98 11.34 -14.75 9.64
N LEU A 99 12.50 -14.60 10.29
CA LEU A 99 12.80 -13.42 11.11
C LEU A 99 13.01 -12.15 10.27
N ALA A 100 13.51 -12.29 9.05
CA ALA A 100 13.71 -11.18 8.13
C ALA A 100 12.43 -10.42 7.80
N VAL A 101 11.27 -11.09 7.81
CA VAL A 101 9.99 -10.51 7.39
C VAL A 101 8.86 -10.67 8.42
N LYS A 102 9.11 -11.29 9.57
CA LYS A 102 8.10 -11.67 10.57
C LYS A 102 7.07 -10.57 10.82
N HIS A 103 7.50 -9.44 11.34
CA HIS A 103 6.59 -8.36 11.72
C HIS A 103 5.98 -7.63 10.51
N SER A 104 6.68 -7.62 9.36
CA SER A 104 6.13 -7.08 8.12
C SER A 104 5.03 -7.97 7.53
N VAL A 105 5.15 -9.29 7.66
CA VAL A 105 4.09 -10.23 7.31
C VAL A 105 2.92 -10.13 8.29
N GLU A 106 3.22 -10.07 9.58
CA GLU A 106 2.18 -9.94 10.63
C GLU A 106 1.30 -8.70 10.44
N ILE A 107 1.88 -7.52 10.11
CA ILE A 107 1.05 -6.32 9.86
C ILE A 107 0.17 -6.45 8.62
N ILE A 108 0.57 -7.24 7.62
CA ILE A 108 -0.25 -7.54 6.45
C ILE A 108 -1.37 -8.52 6.81
N ASP A 109 -1.03 -9.64 7.47
CA ASP A 109 -2.00 -10.68 7.83
C ASP A 109 -3.07 -10.20 8.82
N GLU A 110 -2.71 -9.26 9.71
CA GLU A 110 -3.60 -8.67 10.70
C GLU A 110 -4.33 -7.41 10.20
N ALA A 111 -3.95 -6.88 9.03
CA ALA A 111 -4.52 -5.65 8.48
C ALA A 111 -6.03 -5.74 8.28
N LYS A 112 -6.69 -4.63 8.54
CA LYS A 112 -8.09 -4.40 8.18
C LYS A 112 -8.15 -3.82 6.76
N PRO A 113 -9.22 -4.10 6.00
CA PRO A 113 -9.42 -3.48 4.70
C PRO A 113 -9.31 -1.95 4.77
N GLY A 114 -8.54 -1.37 3.83
CA GLY A 114 -8.29 0.07 3.76
C GLY A 114 -7.11 0.57 4.62
N GLU A 115 -6.44 -0.27 5.39
CA GLU A 115 -5.21 0.13 6.08
C GLU A 115 -4.01 0.21 5.13
N VAL A 116 -3.00 0.99 5.51
CA VAL A 116 -1.74 1.19 4.78
C VAL A 116 -0.60 0.58 5.58
N GLY A 117 0.13 -0.35 4.97
CA GLY A 117 1.33 -0.93 5.57
C GLY A 117 2.54 -0.03 5.40
N VAL A 118 3.23 0.28 6.49
CA VAL A 118 4.47 1.05 6.51
C VAL A 118 5.60 0.15 6.97
N ILE A 119 6.56 -0.13 6.08
CA ILE A 119 7.74 -0.96 6.39
C ILE A 119 9.00 -0.11 6.29
N VAL A 120 9.72 0.01 7.39
CA VAL A 120 10.99 0.74 7.45
C VAL A 120 12.16 -0.22 7.49
N MET A 121 13.08 -0.08 6.52
CA MET A 121 14.37 -0.78 6.46
C MET A 121 15.48 0.19 6.89
N GLU A 122 15.86 0.16 8.16
CA GLU A 122 16.81 1.11 8.72
C GLU A 122 18.19 1.02 8.03
N GLY A 123 18.66 2.12 7.48
CA GLY A 123 20.05 2.25 6.97
C GLY A 123 20.32 1.73 5.55
N THR A 124 19.32 1.29 4.76
CA THR A 124 19.58 0.80 3.39
C THR A 124 18.48 1.13 2.38
N LEU A 125 18.92 1.32 1.14
CA LEU A 125 18.06 1.35 -0.05
C LEU A 125 18.37 0.19 -1.03
N ASP A 126 19.32 -0.69 -0.68
CA ASP A 126 19.80 -1.76 -1.57
C ASP A 126 19.12 -3.10 -1.33
N ILE A 127 18.26 -3.19 -0.32
CA ILE A 127 17.58 -4.42 0.08
C ILE A 127 16.06 -4.20 0.03
N ALA A 128 15.37 -5.15 -0.63
CA ALA A 128 13.92 -5.08 -0.77
C ALA A 128 13.21 -5.39 0.55
N ALA A 129 12.38 -4.45 0.98
CA ALA A 129 11.47 -4.61 2.12
C ALA A 129 10.28 -5.52 1.79
N MET A 130 9.89 -5.57 0.51
CA MET A 130 8.72 -6.30 0.02
C MET A 130 8.93 -6.82 -1.40
N GLY A 131 8.31 -7.96 -1.70
CA GLY A 131 8.16 -8.54 -3.03
C GLY A 131 6.72 -8.99 -3.30
N ASN A 132 6.52 -9.73 -4.40
CA ASN A 132 5.19 -10.10 -4.91
C ASN A 132 4.33 -10.93 -3.94
N LEU A 133 4.91 -11.84 -3.15
CA LEU A 133 4.15 -12.64 -2.18
C LEU A 133 3.47 -11.78 -1.11
N MET A 134 4.20 -10.82 -0.55
CA MET A 134 3.65 -9.88 0.42
C MET A 134 2.64 -8.93 -0.24
N ALA A 135 2.90 -8.51 -1.49
CA ALA A 135 1.96 -7.69 -2.26
C ALA A 135 0.65 -8.44 -2.53
N THR A 136 0.72 -9.73 -2.89
CA THR A 136 -0.47 -10.58 -3.05
C THR A 136 -1.28 -10.63 -1.75
N ALA A 137 -0.62 -10.89 -0.62
CA ALA A 137 -1.30 -10.93 0.68
C ALA A 137 -1.95 -9.58 1.02
N ALA A 138 -1.28 -8.46 0.76
CA ALA A 138 -1.82 -7.11 0.99
C ALA A 138 -3.09 -6.84 0.15
N VAL A 139 -3.09 -7.26 -1.12
CA VAL A 139 -4.27 -7.16 -2.01
C VAL A 139 -5.42 -8.00 -1.47
N GLU A 140 -5.17 -9.27 -1.13
CA GLU A 140 -6.19 -10.19 -0.61
C GLU A 140 -6.76 -9.73 0.74
N ARG A 141 -5.98 -9.00 1.54
CA ARG A 141 -6.44 -8.35 2.78
C ARG A 141 -7.21 -7.05 2.53
N GLY A 142 -7.28 -6.57 1.29
CA GLY A 142 -7.94 -5.32 0.92
C GLY A 142 -7.25 -4.07 1.46
N MET A 143 -5.91 -4.13 1.64
CA MET A 143 -5.14 -2.96 2.08
C MET A 143 -5.22 -1.84 1.03
N ALA A 144 -5.22 -0.59 1.48
CA ALA A 144 -5.20 0.57 0.59
C ALA A 144 -3.86 0.72 -0.16
N GLY A 145 -2.78 0.24 0.43
CA GLY A 145 -1.45 0.24 -0.18
C GLY A 145 -0.32 0.02 0.82
N MET A 146 0.90 0.24 0.34
CA MET A 146 2.14 0.06 1.11
C MET A 146 3.09 1.25 0.93
N VAL A 147 3.78 1.64 1.99
CA VAL A 147 4.86 2.63 1.99
C VAL A 147 6.12 1.97 2.54
N LEU A 148 7.19 2.00 1.76
CA LEU A 148 8.44 1.29 2.05
C LEU A 148 9.60 2.29 2.16
N ASP A 149 10.07 2.56 3.38
CA ASP A 149 11.35 3.24 3.57
C ASP A 149 12.48 2.23 3.36
N GLY A 150 12.73 1.93 2.10
CA GLY A 150 13.62 0.92 1.60
C GLY A 150 13.38 0.66 0.12
N ALA A 151 13.86 -0.49 -0.38
CA ALA A 151 13.60 -0.89 -1.75
C ALA A 151 12.40 -1.83 -1.88
N ILE A 152 11.93 -1.97 -3.11
CA ILE A 152 10.91 -2.94 -3.54
C ILE A 152 11.50 -3.84 -4.64
N ARG A 153 11.00 -5.09 -4.77
CA ARG A 153 11.29 -6.00 -5.88
C ARG A 153 10.01 -6.54 -6.54
N ASP A 154 10.16 -7.35 -7.56
CA ASP A 154 9.06 -8.04 -8.29
C ASP A 154 8.04 -7.05 -8.91
N MET A 155 8.53 -5.90 -9.39
CA MET A 155 7.72 -4.78 -9.88
C MET A 155 6.80 -5.14 -11.04
N TRP A 156 7.18 -6.13 -11.86
CA TRP A 156 6.35 -6.60 -12.98
C TRP A 156 5.00 -7.13 -12.47
N ASP A 157 5.04 -8.01 -11.46
CA ASP A 157 3.84 -8.63 -10.89
C ASP A 157 3.03 -7.61 -10.09
N ILE A 158 3.70 -6.80 -9.25
CA ILE A 158 3.05 -5.83 -8.36
C ILE A 158 2.23 -4.81 -9.16
N ARG A 159 2.74 -4.32 -10.28
CA ARG A 159 1.99 -3.40 -11.15
C ARG A 159 0.70 -4.01 -11.71
N ARG A 160 0.68 -5.31 -11.95
CA ARG A 160 -0.48 -6.04 -12.47
C ARG A 160 -1.53 -6.34 -11.40
N MET A 161 -1.13 -6.37 -10.13
CA MET A 161 -2.04 -6.60 -9.01
C MET A 161 -2.88 -5.38 -8.65
N GLY A 162 -2.49 -4.16 -9.08
CA GLY A 162 -3.19 -2.93 -8.78
C GLY A 162 -2.97 -2.40 -7.36
N LEU A 163 -2.03 -2.97 -6.60
CA LEU A 163 -1.66 -2.45 -5.29
C LEU A 163 -0.92 -1.12 -5.43
N THR A 164 -1.35 -0.10 -4.68
CA THR A 164 -0.61 1.15 -4.61
C THR A 164 0.60 1.00 -3.70
N VAL A 165 1.79 1.30 -4.21
CA VAL A 165 3.04 1.18 -3.46
C VAL A 165 3.93 2.38 -3.67
N TYR A 166 4.38 2.96 -2.56
CA TYR A 166 5.44 3.95 -2.51
C TYR A 166 6.70 3.31 -1.95
N ALA A 167 7.86 3.59 -2.55
CA ALA A 167 9.16 3.12 -2.07
C ALA A 167 10.25 4.11 -2.47
N ARG A 168 11.40 4.07 -1.77
CA ARG A 168 12.53 4.96 -2.07
C ARG A 168 13.44 4.39 -3.17
N ALA A 169 13.45 3.07 -3.35
CA ALA A 169 14.33 2.42 -4.33
C ALA A 169 13.71 1.13 -4.90
N LYS A 170 14.39 0.57 -5.89
CA LYS A 170 14.16 -0.78 -6.42
C LYS A 170 15.43 -1.59 -6.28
N SER A 171 15.34 -2.81 -5.74
CA SER A 171 16.46 -3.73 -5.65
C SER A 171 15.98 -5.18 -5.73
N PRO A 172 16.63 -6.06 -6.48
CA PRO A 172 16.28 -7.49 -6.50
C PRO A 172 16.76 -8.22 -5.22
N ARG A 173 17.56 -7.59 -4.38
CA ARG A 173 18.23 -8.21 -3.23
C ARG A 173 17.24 -8.46 -2.09
N THR A 174 17.24 -9.67 -1.55
CA THR A 174 16.37 -10.08 -0.43
C THR A 174 16.84 -9.55 0.91
N ALA A 175 15.91 -9.38 1.86
CA ALA A 175 16.22 -9.11 3.27
C ALA A 175 16.77 -10.33 4.02
N VAL A 176 16.47 -11.55 3.55
CA VAL A 176 16.97 -12.79 4.16
C VAL A 176 18.49 -12.83 4.13
N GLY A 177 19.07 -13.12 5.28
CA GLY A 177 20.53 -13.12 5.49
C GLY A 177 21.13 -11.75 5.83
N HIS A 178 20.35 -10.67 5.81
CA HIS A 178 20.85 -9.30 5.97
C HIS A 178 20.08 -8.45 6.99
N TYR A 179 18.77 -8.67 7.12
CA TYR A 179 17.86 -7.89 7.98
C TYR A 179 16.97 -8.80 8.80
N ALA A 180 16.57 -8.32 9.97
CA ALA A 180 15.49 -8.91 10.76
C ALA A 180 14.50 -7.82 11.15
N THR A 181 13.20 -8.13 11.12
CA THR A 181 12.17 -7.26 11.67
C THR A 181 12.22 -7.31 13.19
N VAL A 182 12.18 -6.16 13.85
CA VAL A 182 12.38 -6.04 15.31
C VAL A 182 11.11 -5.68 16.07
N ALA A 183 10.15 -5.02 15.41
CA ALA A 183 8.87 -4.65 16.02
C ALA A 183 7.80 -4.36 14.97
N LYS A 184 6.53 -4.44 15.40
CA LYS A 184 5.36 -3.97 14.65
C LYS A 184 4.52 -3.03 15.50
N ASN A 185 3.70 -2.21 14.83
CA ASN A 185 2.75 -1.27 15.46
C ASN A 185 3.41 -0.39 16.52
N ILE A 186 4.60 0.12 16.19
CA ILE A 186 5.34 1.14 16.95
C ILE A 186 5.52 2.39 16.09
N PRO A 187 5.77 3.57 16.68
CA PRO A 187 6.22 4.74 15.91
C PRO A 187 7.50 4.43 15.16
N VAL A 188 7.57 4.82 13.88
CA VAL A 188 8.74 4.64 13.01
C VAL A 188 9.07 5.93 12.29
N GLU A 189 10.35 6.15 11.97
CA GLU A 189 10.79 7.23 11.08
C GLU A 189 10.75 6.72 9.64
N CYS A 190 9.82 7.20 8.84
CA CYS A 190 9.63 6.80 7.44
C CYS A 190 9.75 8.00 6.51
N GLY A 191 10.71 7.97 5.58
CA GLY A 191 10.93 9.08 4.67
C GLY A 191 11.24 10.41 5.36
N GLY A 192 11.77 10.39 6.59
CA GLY A 192 12.10 11.59 7.37
C GLY A 192 10.92 12.19 8.14
N VAL A 193 9.82 11.45 8.25
CA VAL A 193 8.64 11.82 9.06
C VAL A 193 8.30 10.69 10.02
N THR A 194 7.96 11.03 11.25
CA THR A 194 7.47 10.05 12.22
C THR A 194 6.08 9.58 11.84
N VAL A 195 5.90 8.28 11.66
CA VAL A 195 4.60 7.62 11.45
C VAL A 195 4.24 6.80 12.66
N ARG A 196 3.09 7.09 13.26
CA ARG A 196 2.53 6.29 14.37
C ARG A 196 1.44 5.35 13.85
N PRO A 197 1.26 4.17 14.45
CA PRO A 197 0.08 3.35 14.17
C PRO A 197 -1.21 4.15 14.32
N GLY A 198 -2.07 4.11 13.29
CA GLY A 198 -3.33 4.84 13.25
C GLY A 198 -3.26 6.24 12.63
N ASP A 199 -2.07 6.84 12.41
CA ASP A 199 -1.93 8.05 11.60
C ASP A 199 -2.50 7.83 10.21
N ILE A 200 -3.06 8.87 9.58
CA ILE A 200 -3.62 8.76 8.25
C ILE A 200 -2.54 9.13 7.23
N LEU A 201 -2.31 8.23 6.27
CA LEU A 201 -1.45 8.50 5.12
C LEU A 201 -2.33 8.93 3.95
N VAL A 202 -1.97 10.07 3.35
CA VAL A 202 -2.59 10.59 2.12
C VAL A 202 -1.48 10.68 1.07
N ALA A 203 -1.69 10.04 -0.07
CA ALA A 203 -0.65 9.95 -1.08
C ALA A 203 -1.24 9.98 -2.49
N ASP A 204 -0.56 10.70 -3.38
CA ASP A 204 -0.81 10.77 -4.81
C ASP A 204 0.52 10.87 -5.59
N GLU A 205 0.50 11.32 -6.85
CA GLU A 205 1.72 11.43 -7.67
C GLU A 205 2.77 12.39 -7.11
N ASP A 206 2.36 13.36 -6.27
CA ASP A 206 3.28 14.33 -5.65
C ASP A 206 4.06 13.71 -4.48
N GLY A 207 3.51 12.72 -3.79
CA GLY A 207 4.20 12.04 -2.70
C GLY A 207 3.28 11.50 -1.61
N VAL A 208 3.84 11.36 -0.40
CA VAL A 208 3.15 10.81 0.77
C VAL A 208 3.15 11.84 1.90
N VAL A 209 1.98 12.11 2.45
CA VAL A 209 1.78 12.99 3.61
C VAL A 209 1.24 12.20 4.79
N VAL A 210 1.80 12.43 5.97
CA VAL A 210 1.40 11.83 7.24
C VAL A 210 0.54 12.84 8.00
N VAL A 211 -0.67 12.45 8.31
CA VAL A 211 -1.61 13.24 9.13
C VAL A 211 -1.70 12.61 10.51
N PRO A 212 -1.25 13.30 11.58
CA PRO A 212 -1.39 12.79 12.93
C PRO A 212 -2.86 12.53 13.27
N GLN A 213 -3.16 11.32 13.78
CA GLN A 213 -4.55 10.90 14.01
C GLN A 213 -5.32 11.83 14.95
N GLU A 214 -4.64 12.41 15.96
CA GLU A 214 -5.20 13.33 16.94
C GLU A 214 -5.59 14.70 16.35
N ARG A 215 -5.05 15.07 15.20
CA ARG A 215 -5.32 16.33 14.51
C ARG A 215 -6.06 16.12 13.17
N ALA A 216 -6.40 14.88 12.82
CA ALA A 216 -6.90 14.52 11.48
C ALA A 216 -8.17 15.30 11.10
N SER A 217 -9.09 15.53 12.02
CA SER A 217 -10.32 16.28 11.74
C SER A 217 -10.03 17.76 11.40
N GLU A 218 -9.09 18.39 12.10
CA GLU A 218 -8.70 19.78 11.86
C GLU A 218 -7.95 19.91 10.52
N VAL A 219 -7.01 18.99 10.27
CA VAL A 219 -6.27 18.93 9.01
C VAL A 219 -7.20 18.71 7.82
N LEU A 220 -8.17 17.80 7.93
CA LEU A 220 -9.15 17.57 6.86
C LEU A 220 -9.94 18.84 6.55
N LYS A 221 -10.45 19.52 7.59
CA LYS A 221 -11.19 20.77 7.42
C LYS A 221 -10.36 21.85 6.72
N GLU A 222 -9.09 22.01 7.10
CA GLU A 222 -8.21 22.99 6.47
C GLU A 222 -7.86 22.59 5.02
N ALA A 223 -7.54 21.32 4.74
CA ALA A 223 -7.28 20.84 3.39
C ALA A 223 -8.49 21.09 2.46
N GLN A 224 -9.70 20.78 2.91
CA GLN A 224 -10.93 21.06 2.16
C GLN A 224 -11.15 22.56 1.93
N SER A 225 -10.80 23.41 2.89
CA SER A 225 -10.83 24.87 2.75
C SER A 225 -9.85 25.36 1.69
N ILE A 226 -8.64 24.78 1.65
CA ILE A 226 -7.62 25.06 0.63
C ILE A 226 -8.16 24.67 -0.75
N ASP A 227 -8.61 23.42 -0.92
CA ASP A 227 -9.16 22.90 -2.20
C ASP A 227 -10.33 23.76 -2.71
N SER A 228 -11.22 24.19 -1.81
CA SER A 228 -12.37 25.04 -2.16
C SER A 228 -11.93 26.42 -2.68
N ARG A 229 -10.95 27.05 -2.02
CA ARG A 229 -10.40 28.34 -2.46
C ARG A 229 -9.73 28.23 -3.82
N GLU A 230 -8.89 27.21 -4.02
CA GLU A 230 -8.20 26.99 -5.30
C GLU A 230 -9.18 26.68 -6.44
N SER A 231 -10.21 25.86 -6.16
CA SER A 231 -11.27 25.59 -7.14
C SER A 231 -11.99 26.86 -7.60
N GLY A 232 -12.18 27.82 -6.68
CA GLY A 232 -12.73 29.14 -7.02
C GLY A 232 -11.79 30.02 -7.85
N MET A 233 -10.47 29.80 -7.73
CA MET A 233 -9.46 30.59 -8.48
C MET A 233 -9.37 30.20 -9.96
N TYR A 234 -9.55 28.91 -10.30
CA TYR A 234 -9.39 28.46 -11.69
C TYR A 234 -10.30 29.18 -12.71
N PRO A 235 -11.62 29.31 -12.49
CA PRO A 235 -12.49 30.09 -13.41
C PRO A 235 -12.06 31.54 -13.51
N PHE A 236 -11.67 32.14 -12.38
CA PHE A 236 -11.23 33.54 -12.33
C PHE A 236 -9.94 33.77 -13.13
N ILE A 237 -8.93 32.87 -12.93
CA ILE A 237 -7.67 32.93 -13.69
C ILE A 237 -7.94 32.77 -15.19
N ARG A 238 -8.81 31.82 -15.58
CA ARG A 238 -9.17 31.61 -17.00
C ARG A 238 -9.83 32.85 -17.61
N GLN A 239 -10.72 33.50 -16.87
CA GLN A 239 -11.45 34.70 -17.32
C GLN A 239 -10.54 35.92 -17.47
N PHE A 240 -9.74 36.19 -16.44
CA PHE A 240 -8.93 37.42 -16.37
C PHE A 240 -7.47 37.21 -16.82
N LYS A 241 -7.05 35.99 -17.08
CA LYS A 241 -5.67 35.60 -17.45
C LYS A 241 -4.61 36.17 -16.50
N SER A 242 -4.97 36.31 -15.22
CA SER A 242 -4.15 36.87 -14.16
C SER A 242 -4.20 36.03 -12.88
N LEU A 243 -3.06 35.48 -12.52
CA LEU A 243 -2.87 34.83 -11.22
C LEU A 243 -2.79 35.86 -10.10
N GLN A 244 -2.13 36.99 -10.32
CA GLN A 244 -2.02 38.05 -9.33
C GLN A 244 -3.38 38.57 -8.85
N GLU A 245 -4.33 38.78 -9.76
CA GLU A 245 -5.67 39.21 -9.39
C GLU A 245 -6.45 38.12 -8.66
N ALA A 246 -6.23 36.86 -9.00
CA ALA A 246 -6.81 35.76 -8.28
C ALA A 246 -6.26 35.67 -6.84
N ILE A 247 -4.93 35.78 -6.67
CA ILE A 247 -4.29 35.75 -5.32
C ILE A 247 -4.86 36.88 -4.45
N LYS A 248 -4.96 38.12 -4.98
CA LYS A 248 -5.53 39.25 -4.25
C LYS A 248 -6.98 39.00 -3.81
N LYS A 249 -7.78 38.38 -4.69
CA LYS A 249 -9.20 38.14 -4.43
C LYS A 249 -9.42 36.99 -3.42
N PHE A 250 -8.67 35.88 -3.53
CA PHE A 250 -8.89 34.68 -2.76
C PHE A 250 -7.92 34.52 -1.58
N ASN A 251 -6.90 35.41 -1.50
CA ASN A 251 -5.84 35.35 -0.48
C ASN A 251 -5.20 33.97 -0.36
N ARG A 252 -4.81 33.38 -1.51
CA ARG A 252 -4.23 32.03 -1.61
C ARG A 252 -3.20 31.96 -2.74
N ILE A 253 -2.07 31.30 -2.47
CA ILE A 253 -1.14 30.73 -3.42
C ILE A 253 -0.57 29.45 -2.85
#